data_02821e7efa12c7c2bd5f9f73005785b6
#
_entry.id   02821e7efa12c7c2bd5f9f73005785b6
#
_cell.length_a   1.000
_cell.length_b   1.000
_cell.length_c   1.000
_cell.angle_alpha   90.00
_cell.angle_beta   90.00
_cell.angle_gamma   90.00
#
_symmetry.space_group_name_H-M   'P 1'
#
loop_
_entity.id
_entity.type
_entity.pdbx_description
1 polymer ?
#
loop_
_entity_poly.entity_id
_entity_poly.type
_entity_poly.pdbx_seq_one_letter_code
_entity_poly.pdbx_strand_id
1 'polypeptide(L)'
;MKLSNLYTKAKEEEKTVLSFEVFPPKKTSGIETVYKALDELAKMNPAYISVTYGAGGTEANNTAIIAEKVKSLGVEPLAHLTCVNNDRVSVEKELDEFKSKGIENILALRGDIVPGVEPKKDFLHASDLCSYIKARGDFELAGACYPEVHMEAKDMVEDIKNLKHKVECGAEHLISQLFFDNEVFYKFQDMARCAGIDVPIAAGIMPVTNTKQIQRMVSMCGASLPANFSRIMQKYENNPEALRDAGIAYAIQQIVDLIAHGVDGIHLYTMNNPYVAGKITEAIGSLL
;
A
#
# COMPACT_ATOMS: atom_id res chain seq x y z
N MET A 1 -10.41 -12.23 8.63
CA MET A 1 -10.36 -11.37 9.85
C MET A 1 -10.30 -9.92 9.40
N LYS A 2 -11.01 -9.02 10.07
CA LYS A 2 -10.94 -7.58 9.78
C LYS A 2 -9.60 -6.99 10.25
N LEU A 3 -8.99 -6.12 9.44
CA LEU A 3 -7.67 -5.54 9.76
C LEU A 3 -7.74 -4.54 10.92
N SER A 4 -8.88 -3.87 11.16
CA SER A 4 -9.09 -3.03 12.33
C SER A 4 -8.83 -3.78 13.64
N ASN A 5 -9.17 -5.06 13.70
CA ASN A 5 -8.88 -5.89 14.87
C ASN A 5 -7.37 -6.13 15.06
N LEU A 6 -6.61 -6.22 13.97
CA LEU A 6 -5.14 -6.37 14.04
C LEU A 6 -4.49 -5.09 14.57
N TYR A 7 -4.93 -3.91 14.08
CA TYR A 7 -4.42 -2.63 14.57
C TYR A 7 -4.82 -2.37 16.03
N THR A 8 -6.05 -2.72 16.43
CA THR A 8 -6.49 -2.60 17.82
C THR A 8 -5.63 -3.46 18.75
N LYS A 9 -5.42 -4.73 18.39
CA LYS A 9 -4.58 -5.64 19.17
C LYS A 9 -3.13 -5.17 19.24
N ALA A 10 -2.56 -4.74 18.13
CA ALA A 10 -1.19 -4.23 18.08
C ALA A 10 -1.02 -3.00 18.98
N LYS A 11 -2.00 -2.09 18.99
CA LYS A 11 -2.01 -0.91 19.86
C LYS A 11 -2.08 -1.29 21.35
N GLU A 12 -2.90 -2.29 21.72
CA GLU A 12 -2.99 -2.79 23.09
C GLU A 12 -1.68 -3.46 23.55
N GLU A 13 -0.94 -4.08 22.62
CA GLU A 13 0.35 -4.74 22.87
C GLU A 13 1.56 -3.80 22.70
N GLU A 14 1.35 -2.51 22.41
CA GLU A 14 2.38 -1.52 22.10
C GLU A 14 3.30 -1.95 20.94
N LYS A 15 2.71 -2.60 19.91
CA LYS A 15 3.40 -3.14 18.74
C LYS A 15 3.06 -2.39 17.46
N THR A 16 3.97 -2.44 16.49
CA THR A 16 3.76 -1.91 15.15
C THR A 16 3.31 -3.01 14.18
N VAL A 17 2.25 -2.77 13.42
CA VAL A 17 1.75 -3.72 12.42
C VAL A 17 2.69 -3.76 11.22
N LEU A 18 3.24 -4.93 10.88
CA LEU A 18 4.00 -5.13 9.64
C LEU A 18 3.13 -5.75 8.56
N SER A 19 3.08 -5.14 7.40
CA SER A 19 2.36 -5.65 6.23
C SER A 19 3.19 -5.53 4.95
N PHE A 20 2.83 -6.35 3.95
CA PHE A 20 3.51 -6.38 2.66
C PHE A 20 2.56 -6.07 1.53
N GLU A 21 3.11 -5.54 0.43
CA GLU A 21 2.39 -5.41 -0.83
C GLU A 21 3.01 -6.29 -1.90
N VAL A 22 2.14 -6.96 -2.65
CA VAL A 22 2.48 -7.71 -3.86
C VAL A 22 1.60 -7.24 -5.02
N PHE A 23 2.08 -7.45 -6.23
CA PHE A 23 1.32 -7.08 -7.42
C PHE A 23 1.18 -8.27 -8.39
N PRO A 24 0.04 -8.33 -9.10
CA PRO A 24 -0.20 -9.33 -10.13
C PRO A 24 0.83 -9.26 -11.26
N PRO A 25 1.15 -10.36 -11.91
CA PRO A 25 2.02 -10.35 -13.06
C PRO A 25 1.33 -9.69 -14.25
N LYS A 26 2.10 -9.07 -15.15
CA LYS A 26 1.56 -8.45 -16.38
C LYS A 26 0.87 -9.45 -17.30
N LYS A 27 1.26 -10.72 -17.26
CA LYS A 27 0.67 -11.82 -18.03
C LYS A 27 0.29 -12.95 -17.09
N THR A 28 -0.82 -13.61 -17.32
CA THR A 28 -1.30 -14.74 -16.51
C THR A 28 -0.27 -15.87 -16.37
N SER A 29 0.57 -16.10 -17.40
CA SER A 29 1.68 -17.06 -17.35
C SER A 29 2.74 -16.79 -16.26
N GLY A 30 2.74 -15.58 -15.65
CA GLY A 30 3.66 -15.21 -14.57
C GLY A 30 3.15 -15.48 -13.16
N ILE A 31 1.92 -16.00 -12.99
CA ILE A 31 1.28 -16.14 -11.66
C ILE A 31 2.06 -17.06 -10.71
N GLU A 32 2.68 -18.10 -11.24
CA GLU A 32 3.50 -19.03 -10.46
C GLU A 32 4.71 -18.34 -9.80
N THR A 33 5.26 -17.31 -10.43
CA THR A 33 6.35 -16.52 -9.85
C THR A 33 5.85 -15.71 -8.64
N VAL A 34 4.63 -15.19 -8.73
CA VAL A 34 4.00 -14.46 -7.61
C VAL A 34 3.68 -15.45 -6.47
N TYR A 35 3.18 -16.64 -6.78
CA TYR A 35 2.91 -17.67 -5.76
C TYR A 35 4.17 -18.09 -5.00
N LYS A 36 5.28 -18.30 -5.70
CA LYS A 36 6.58 -18.58 -5.06
C LYS A 36 7.05 -17.44 -4.17
N ALA A 37 6.85 -16.21 -4.60
CA ALA A 37 7.15 -15.04 -3.77
C ALA A 37 6.26 -15.00 -2.51
N LEU A 38 4.96 -15.26 -2.64
CA LEU A 38 4.03 -15.32 -1.52
C LEU A 38 4.37 -16.42 -0.52
N ASP A 39 4.75 -17.62 -1.00
CA ASP A 39 5.16 -18.72 -0.13
C ASP A 39 6.36 -18.35 0.76
N GLU A 40 7.30 -17.51 0.25
CA GLU A 40 8.42 -17.01 1.04
C GLU A 40 8.04 -15.81 1.93
N LEU A 41 7.23 -14.86 1.41
CA LEU A 41 6.78 -13.70 2.17
C LEU A 41 5.91 -14.08 3.38
N ALA A 42 5.05 -15.08 3.23
CA ALA A 42 4.19 -15.55 4.31
C ALA A 42 4.98 -16.12 5.51
N LYS A 43 6.16 -16.72 5.27
CA LYS A 43 7.04 -17.22 6.34
C LYS A 43 7.59 -16.13 7.26
N MET A 44 7.54 -14.88 6.83
CA MET A 44 7.96 -13.71 7.62
C MET A 44 6.86 -13.21 8.57
N ASN A 45 5.71 -13.89 8.60
CA ASN A 45 4.57 -13.61 9.46
C ASN A 45 4.06 -12.16 9.40
N PRO A 46 3.86 -11.56 8.20
CA PRO A 46 3.21 -10.25 8.14
C PRO A 46 1.77 -10.35 8.68
N ALA A 47 1.27 -9.27 9.27
CA ALA A 47 -0.10 -9.20 9.76
C ALA A 47 -1.11 -9.34 8.60
N TYR A 48 -0.80 -8.75 7.45
CA TYR A 48 -1.57 -8.92 6.21
C TYR A 48 -0.69 -8.70 4.98
N ILE A 49 -1.18 -9.15 3.82
CA ILE A 49 -0.55 -8.87 2.52
C ILE A 49 -1.58 -8.20 1.61
N SER A 50 -1.26 -6.99 1.11
CA SER A 50 -2.07 -6.34 0.11
C SER A 50 -1.75 -6.85 -1.30
N VAL A 51 -2.76 -6.92 -2.15
CA VAL A 51 -2.64 -7.36 -3.53
C VAL A 51 -3.15 -6.25 -4.44
N THR A 52 -2.26 -5.65 -5.24
CA THR A 52 -2.64 -4.52 -6.09
C THR A 52 -3.65 -4.93 -7.17
N TYR A 53 -4.46 -3.97 -7.58
CA TYR A 53 -5.35 -4.13 -8.73
C TYR A 53 -4.53 -4.03 -10.02
N GLY A 54 -4.72 -4.95 -10.96
CA GLY A 54 -3.98 -4.95 -12.22
C GLY A 54 -4.18 -3.62 -12.96
N ALA A 55 -3.08 -2.92 -13.28
CA ALA A 55 -3.13 -1.68 -14.05
C ALA A 55 -3.75 -1.93 -15.43
N GLY A 56 -4.67 -1.04 -15.83
CA GLY A 56 -5.54 -1.16 -17.00
C GLY A 56 -4.90 -1.77 -18.23
N GLY A 57 -5.57 -2.77 -18.79
CA GLY A 57 -5.16 -3.51 -19.98
C GLY A 57 -4.53 -4.88 -19.75
N THR A 58 -4.42 -5.37 -18.52
CA THR A 58 -4.11 -6.80 -18.30
C THR A 58 -5.36 -7.63 -18.56
N GLU A 59 -5.22 -8.70 -19.37
CA GLU A 59 -6.31 -9.56 -19.83
C GLU A 59 -7.09 -10.29 -18.72
N ALA A 60 -6.63 -10.23 -17.47
CA ALA A 60 -7.32 -10.79 -16.31
C ALA A 60 -6.99 -10.01 -15.05
N ASN A 61 -8.01 -9.66 -14.28
CA ASN A 61 -7.83 -9.20 -12.92
C ASN A 61 -7.49 -10.39 -12.02
N ASN A 62 -6.20 -10.58 -11.73
CA ASN A 62 -5.72 -11.67 -10.90
C ASN A 62 -5.74 -11.32 -9.39
N THR A 63 -6.25 -10.15 -9.01
CA THR A 63 -6.25 -9.69 -7.61
C THR A 63 -6.98 -10.66 -6.70
N ALA A 64 -8.19 -11.07 -7.05
CA ALA A 64 -8.99 -12.00 -6.26
C ALA A 64 -8.31 -13.38 -6.08
N ILE A 65 -7.71 -13.91 -7.15
CA ILE A 65 -7.04 -15.21 -7.14
C ILE A 65 -5.77 -15.18 -6.28
N ILE A 66 -4.99 -14.09 -6.39
CA ILE A 66 -3.78 -13.91 -5.58
C ILE A 66 -4.14 -13.67 -4.11
N ALA A 67 -5.17 -12.87 -3.82
CA ALA A 67 -5.68 -12.65 -2.47
C ALA A 67 -6.20 -13.95 -1.82
N GLU A 68 -6.87 -14.82 -2.59
CA GLU A 68 -7.26 -16.16 -2.15
C GLU A 68 -6.03 -17.04 -1.81
N LYS A 69 -4.96 -16.97 -2.63
CA LYS A 69 -3.69 -17.62 -2.31
C LYS A 69 -3.09 -17.10 -1.02
N VAL A 70 -3.05 -15.77 -0.80
CA VAL A 70 -2.60 -15.17 0.47
C VAL A 70 -3.36 -15.76 1.65
N LYS A 71 -4.69 -15.80 1.55
CA LYS A 71 -5.55 -16.36 2.60
C LYS A 71 -5.27 -17.84 2.86
N SER A 72 -5.01 -18.62 1.81
CA SER A 72 -4.66 -20.05 1.93
C SER A 72 -3.34 -20.30 2.67
N LEU A 73 -2.46 -19.30 2.71
CA LEU A 73 -1.20 -19.31 3.46
C LEU A 73 -1.35 -18.90 4.93
N GLY A 74 -2.58 -18.63 5.40
CA GLY A 74 -2.88 -18.22 6.77
C GLY A 74 -2.61 -16.75 7.05
N VAL A 75 -2.39 -15.92 6.02
CA VAL A 75 -2.22 -14.47 6.12
C VAL A 75 -3.50 -13.76 5.66
N GLU A 76 -3.89 -12.65 6.31
CA GLU A 76 -5.07 -11.90 5.86
C GLU A 76 -4.77 -11.14 4.57
N PRO A 77 -5.61 -11.26 3.54
CA PRO A 77 -5.47 -10.46 2.33
C PRO A 77 -6.14 -9.10 2.47
N LEU A 78 -5.53 -8.08 1.85
CA LEU A 78 -6.13 -6.79 1.55
C LEU A 78 -6.19 -6.61 0.02
N ALA A 79 -7.37 -6.80 -0.58
CA ALA A 79 -7.51 -6.70 -2.02
C ALA A 79 -7.67 -5.24 -2.46
N HIS A 80 -6.88 -4.77 -3.42
CA HIS A 80 -7.10 -3.46 -4.01
C HIS A 80 -8.31 -3.52 -4.97
N LEU A 81 -9.13 -2.46 -4.98
CA LEU A 81 -10.20 -2.26 -5.93
C LEU A 81 -10.17 -0.81 -6.41
N THR A 82 -10.12 -0.60 -7.72
CA THR A 82 -10.09 0.73 -8.32
C THR A 82 -11.43 1.06 -8.97
N CYS A 83 -11.80 2.35 -9.01
CA CYS A 83 -13.08 2.76 -9.58
C CYS A 83 -12.98 3.47 -10.95
N VAL A 84 -11.84 4.07 -11.30
CA VAL A 84 -11.74 4.95 -12.49
C VAL A 84 -12.13 4.26 -13.80
N ASN A 85 -11.84 2.98 -13.95
CA ASN A 85 -12.15 2.18 -15.13
C ASN A 85 -13.29 1.16 -14.90
N ASN A 86 -13.95 1.22 -13.75
CA ASN A 86 -15.03 0.32 -13.38
C ASN A 86 -16.36 1.07 -13.25
N ASP A 87 -17.43 0.47 -13.75
CA ASP A 87 -18.79 0.88 -13.47
C ASP A 87 -19.37 0.07 -12.29
N ARG A 88 -20.57 0.40 -11.87
CA ARG A 88 -21.23 -0.30 -10.74
C ARG A 88 -21.37 -1.79 -10.98
N VAL A 89 -21.61 -2.20 -12.23
CA VAL A 89 -21.79 -3.62 -12.56
C VAL A 89 -20.48 -4.39 -12.41
N SER A 90 -19.38 -3.82 -12.89
CA SER A 90 -18.05 -4.42 -12.72
C SER A 90 -17.60 -4.44 -11.26
N VAL A 91 -17.86 -3.37 -10.50
CA VAL A 91 -17.56 -3.33 -9.06
C VAL A 91 -18.34 -4.41 -8.31
N GLU A 92 -19.66 -4.56 -8.57
CA GLU A 92 -20.45 -5.62 -7.93
C GLU A 92 -19.92 -7.03 -8.21
N LYS A 93 -19.52 -7.28 -9.45
CA LYS A 93 -18.93 -8.58 -9.83
C LYS A 93 -17.64 -8.86 -9.07
N GLU A 94 -16.75 -7.86 -8.92
CA GLU A 94 -15.51 -8.00 -8.15
C GLU A 94 -15.80 -8.22 -6.66
N LEU A 95 -16.78 -7.49 -6.10
CA LEU A 95 -17.18 -7.65 -4.70
C LEU A 95 -17.77 -9.04 -4.43
N ASP A 96 -18.59 -9.56 -5.34
CA ASP A 96 -19.13 -10.93 -5.24
C ASP A 96 -18.01 -11.97 -5.33
N GLU A 97 -17.02 -11.76 -6.22
CA GLU A 97 -15.87 -12.64 -6.32
C GLU A 97 -15.03 -12.60 -5.03
N PHE A 98 -14.73 -11.42 -4.47
CA PHE A 98 -14.01 -11.28 -3.20
C PHE A 98 -14.76 -12.00 -2.08
N LYS A 99 -16.07 -11.80 -1.97
CA LYS A 99 -16.91 -12.47 -0.97
C LYS A 99 -16.88 -13.98 -1.11
N SER A 100 -16.99 -14.50 -2.35
CA SER A 100 -16.96 -15.95 -2.62
C SER A 100 -15.65 -16.61 -2.18
N LYS A 101 -14.54 -15.86 -2.22
CA LYS A 101 -13.20 -16.28 -1.80
C LYS A 101 -12.90 -15.96 -0.33
N GLY A 102 -13.89 -15.43 0.40
CA GLY A 102 -13.78 -15.06 1.81
C GLY A 102 -12.80 -13.90 2.08
N ILE A 103 -12.58 -13.02 1.10
CA ILE A 103 -11.81 -11.79 1.26
C ILE A 103 -12.72 -10.76 1.94
N GLU A 104 -12.28 -10.21 3.06
CA GLU A 104 -13.08 -9.31 3.90
C GLU A 104 -12.56 -7.86 3.90
N ASN A 105 -11.32 -7.63 3.40
CA ASN A 105 -10.66 -6.33 3.47
C ASN A 105 -10.34 -5.81 2.07
N ILE A 106 -10.72 -4.55 1.79
CA ILE A 106 -10.55 -3.91 0.49
C ILE A 106 -9.83 -2.57 0.65
N LEU A 107 -8.75 -2.36 -0.11
CA LEU A 107 -8.17 -1.03 -0.30
C LEU A 107 -8.89 -0.36 -1.48
N ALA A 108 -9.76 0.59 -1.15
CA ALA A 108 -10.55 1.33 -2.12
C ALA A 108 -9.74 2.49 -2.71
N LEU A 109 -9.50 2.45 -4.01
CA LEU A 109 -8.69 3.41 -4.74
C LEU A 109 -9.48 4.01 -5.91
N ARG A 110 -9.08 5.21 -6.33
CA ARG A 110 -9.56 5.72 -7.62
C ARG A 110 -8.94 4.94 -8.77
N GLY A 111 -7.65 4.68 -8.69
CA GLY A 111 -6.84 4.14 -9.77
C GLY A 111 -6.30 5.22 -10.71
N ASP A 112 -5.40 4.81 -11.62
CA ASP A 112 -4.75 5.70 -12.57
C ASP A 112 -5.59 5.87 -13.84
N ILE A 113 -5.60 7.09 -14.39
CA ILE A 113 -6.22 7.36 -15.68
C ILE A 113 -5.29 6.86 -16.78
N VAL A 114 -5.74 5.86 -17.53
CA VAL A 114 -4.97 5.29 -18.63
C VAL A 114 -5.10 6.19 -19.88
N PRO A 115 -3.99 6.68 -20.45
CA PRO A 115 -4.04 7.47 -21.67
C PRO A 115 -4.80 6.76 -22.80
N GLY A 116 -5.79 7.43 -23.39
CA GLY A 116 -6.62 6.89 -24.47
C GLY A 116 -7.79 6.02 -24.02
N VAL A 117 -7.99 5.82 -22.72
CA VAL A 117 -9.17 5.16 -22.15
C VAL A 117 -10.04 6.20 -21.44
N GLU A 118 -11.29 6.33 -21.86
CA GLU A 118 -12.22 7.26 -21.21
C GLU A 118 -12.63 6.69 -19.84
N PRO A 119 -12.39 7.43 -18.72
CA PRO A 119 -12.81 6.99 -17.40
C PRO A 119 -14.32 6.75 -17.30
N LYS A 120 -14.71 5.75 -16.55
CA LYS A 120 -16.11 5.55 -16.16
C LYS A 120 -16.58 6.69 -15.26
N LYS A 121 -17.90 6.95 -15.25
CA LYS A 121 -18.49 8.11 -14.55
C LYS A 121 -19.29 7.74 -13.29
N ASP A 122 -19.38 6.45 -12.97
CA ASP A 122 -20.16 5.98 -11.82
C ASP A 122 -19.50 6.33 -10.48
N PHE A 123 -18.17 6.44 -10.47
CA PHE A 123 -17.36 6.81 -9.32
C PHE A 123 -16.27 7.77 -9.77
N LEU A 124 -16.23 8.97 -9.22
CA LEU A 124 -15.23 9.97 -9.56
C LEU A 124 -14.00 9.88 -8.64
N HIS A 125 -14.22 9.49 -7.39
CA HIS A 125 -13.19 9.43 -6.34
C HIS A 125 -13.25 8.10 -5.57
N ALA A 126 -12.17 7.79 -4.88
CA ALA A 126 -12.13 6.64 -3.97
C ALA A 126 -13.17 6.74 -2.84
N SER A 127 -13.54 7.95 -2.40
CA SER A 127 -14.60 8.18 -1.43
C SER A 127 -15.97 7.71 -1.90
N ASP A 128 -16.28 7.85 -3.20
CA ASP A 128 -17.54 7.37 -3.78
C ASP A 128 -17.57 5.83 -3.74
N LEU A 129 -16.44 5.20 -4.07
CA LEU A 129 -16.29 3.76 -3.97
C LEU A 129 -16.40 3.28 -2.52
N CYS A 130 -15.75 3.97 -1.56
CA CYS A 130 -15.85 3.66 -0.14
C CYS A 130 -17.33 3.69 0.32
N SER A 131 -18.06 4.77 0.03
CA SER A 131 -19.46 4.90 0.39
C SER A 131 -20.31 3.78 -0.20
N TYR A 132 -20.06 3.42 -1.45
CA TYR A 132 -20.79 2.36 -2.14
C TYR A 132 -20.55 0.98 -1.51
N ILE A 133 -19.28 0.62 -1.25
CA ILE A 133 -18.96 -0.67 -0.62
C ILE A 133 -19.45 -0.70 0.83
N LYS A 134 -19.31 0.40 1.59
CA LYS A 134 -19.78 0.49 2.98
C LYS A 134 -21.29 0.30 3.10
N ALA A 135 -22.06 0.83 2.16
CA ALA A 135 -23.52 0.65 2.13
C ALA A 135 -23.94 -0.82 1.93
N ARG A 136 -23.08 -1.63 1.30
CA ARG A 136 -23.29 -3.07 1.15
C ARG A 136 -23.06 -3.84 2.47
N GLY A 137 -22.13 -3.36 3.34
CA GLY A 137 -21.92 -3.89 4.69
C GLY A 137 -21.06 -5.14 4.81
N ASP A 138 -20.55 -5.69 3.72
CA ASP A 138 -19.81 -6.96 3.69
C ASP A 138 -18.31 -6.85 4.02
N PHE A 139 -17.71 -5.66 3.80
CA PHE A 139 -16.27 -5.46 3.77
C PHE A 139 -15.79 -4.39 4.75
N GLU A 140 -14.53 -4.54 5.19
CA GLU A 140 -13.76 -3.50 5.83
C GLU A 140 -12.93 -2.76 4.79
N LEU A 141 -12.81 -1.44 4.93
CA LEU A 141 -12.19 -0.59 3.93
C LEU A 141 -10.90 0.06 4.44
N ALA A 142 -9.88 0.01 3.60
CA ALA A 142 -8.70 0.84 3.69
C ALA A 142 -8.72 1.94 2.63
N GLY A 143 -8.03 3.04 2.90
CA GLY A 143 -7.82 4.13 1.96
C GLY A 143 -6.33 4.47 1.79
N ALA A 144 -5.96 5.03 0.64
CA ALA A 144 -4.63 5.61 0.45
C ALA A 144 -4.57 7.05 0.97
N CYS A 145 -3.40 7.46 1.50
CA CYS A 145 -3.09 8.83 1.90
C CYS A 145 -1.70 9.25 1.37
N TYR A 146 -1.44 10.56 1.33
CA TYR A 146 -0.29 11.12 0.61
C TYR A 146 0.50 12.07 1.52
N PRO A 147 1.64 11.64 2.09
CA PRO A 147 2.45 12.52 2.95
C PRO A 147 2.98 13.76 2.23
N GLU A 148 3.18 13.70 0.92
CA GLU A 148 3.69 14.80 0.09
C GLU A 148 2.61 15.42 -0.82
N VAL A 149 1.34 15.37 -0.43
CA VAL A 149 0.18 15.88 -1.17
C VAL A 149 -0.17 15.04 -2.41
N HIS A 150 -1.42 14.73 -2.59
CA HIS A 150 -1.90 14.10 -3.83
C HIS A 150 -1.70 15.05 -5.02
N MET A 151 -1.17 14.54 -6.13
CA MET A 151 -0.80 15.34 -7.31
C MET A 151 -1.93 16.22 -7.87
N GLU A 152 -3.18 15.86 -7.64
CA GLU A 152 -4.37 16.60 -8.08
C GLU A 152 -4.95 17.52 -7.01
N ALA A 153 -4.49 17.45 -5.77
CA ALA A 153 -4.89 18.40 -4.73
C ALA A 153 -4.10 19.70 -4.88
N LYS A 154 -4.76 20.80 -4.61
CA LYS A 154 -4.15 22.14 -4.71
C LYS A 154 -3.02 22.32 -3.69
N ASP A 155 -3.24 21.79 -2.48
CA ASP A 155 -2.32 21.92 -1.36
C ASP A 155 -2.64 20.84 -0.29
N MET A 156 -1.81 20.75 0.74
CA MET A 156 -1.98 19.80 1.85
C MET A 156 -3.31 19.99 2.60
N VAL A 157 -3.82 21.21 2.70
CA VAL A 157 -5.08 21.46 3.41
C VAL A 157 -6.26 20.86 2.67
N GLU A 158 -6.27 20.99 1.35
CA GLU A 158 -7.30 20.34 0.52
C GLU A 158 -7.18 18.82 0.56
N ASP A 159 -5.95 18.29 0.47
CA ASP A 159 -5.71 16.84 0.52
C ASP A 159 -6.14 16.22 1.86
N ILE A 160 -5.83 16.86 2.98
CA ILE A 160 -6.30 16.41 4.32
C ILE A 160 -7.84 16.48 4.42
N LYS A 161 -8.51 17.49 3.86
CA LYS A 161 -9.98 17.52 3.81
C LYS A 161 -10.57 16.37 3.01
N ASN A 162 -9.98 16.07 1.84
CA ASN A 162 -10.39 14.96 1.01
C ASN A 162 -10.13 13.61 1.70
N LEU A 163 -9.02 13.50 2.44
CA LEU A 163 -8.70 12.32 3.24
C LEU A 163 -9.71 12.12 4.37
N LYS A 164 -10.05 13.19 5.10
CA LYS A 164 -11.10 13.14 6.14
C LYS A 164 -12.43 12.68 5.56
N HIS A 165 -12.84 13.25 4.44
CA HIS A 165 -14.06 12.82 3.75
C HIS A 165 -14.00 11.33 3.36
N LYS A 166 -12.86 10.82 2.90
CA LYS A 166 -12.67 9.39 2.60
C LYS A 166 -12.87 8.51 3.85
N VAL A 167 -12.34 8.93 5.00
CA VAL A 167 -12.55 8.24 6.29
C VAL A 167 -14.03 8.29 6.69
N GLU A 168 -14.68 9.43 6.58
CA GLU A 168 -16.13 9.58 6.84
C GLU A 168 -16.97 8.69 5.90
N CYS A 169 -16.52 8.45 4.68
CA CYS A 169 -17.13 7.51 3.72
C CYS A 169 -16.86 6.03 4.03
N GLY A 170 -16.08 5.71 5.05
CA GLY A 170 -15.94 4.35 5.58
C GLY A 170 -14.55 3.74 5.53
N ALA A 171 -13.50 4.47 5.19
CA ALA A 171 -12.13 3.96 5.33
C ALA A 171 -11.76 3.85 6.81
N GLU A 172 -11.45 2.65 7.27
CA GLU A 172 -11.22 2.29 8.69
C GLU A 172 -9.73 2.24 9.04
N HIS A 173 -8.84 2.23 8.06
CA HIS A 173 -7.40 2.47 8.18
C HIS A 173 -6.83 3.03 6.88
N LEU A 174 -5.62 3.58 6.96
CA LEU A 174 -4.96 4.24 5.83
C LEU A 174 -3.59 3.64 5.57
N ILE A 175 -3.19 3.62 4.31
CA ILE A 175 -1.84 3.27 3.87
C ILE A 175 -1.27 4.46 3.11
N SER A 176 -0.10 4.94 3.53
CA SER A 176 0.51 6.09 2.87
C SER A 176 1.16 5.70 1.53
N GLN A 177 1.14 6.64 0.58
CA GLN A 177 2.06 6.58 -0.56
C GLN A 177 3.50 6.57 -0.05
N LEU A 178 4.42 6.01 -0.83
CA LEU A 178 5.85 6.01 -0.50
C LEU A 178 6.39 7.43 -0.30
N PHE A 179 7.32 7.54 0.61
CA PHE A 179 8.12 8.74 0.90
C PHE A 179 9.54 8.32 1.30
N PHE A 180 10.50 9.25 1.25
CA PHE A 180 11.90 8.97 1.59
C PHE A 180 12.43 9.82 2.75
N ASP A 181 11.62 10.74 3.25
CA ASP A 181 11.90 11.60 4.41
C ASP A 181 10.84 11.41 5.49
N ASN A 182 11.22 10.87 6.64
CA ASN A 182 10.29 10.61 7.75
C ASN A 182 9.67 11.90 8.31
N GLU A 183 10.38 13.04 8.27
CA GLU A 183 9.85 14.33 8.70
C GLU A 183 8.61 14.77 7.91
N VAL A 184 8.55 14.39 6.63
CA VAL A 184 7.38 14.65 5.79
C VAL A 184 6.18 13.84 6.26
N PHE A 185 6.41 12.57 6.60
CA PHE A 185 5.37 11.69 7.12
C PHE A 185 4.87 12.16 8.50
N TYR A 186 5.75 12.57 9.40
CA TYR A 186 5.38 13.06 10.73
C TYR A 186 4.50 14.31 10.63
N LYS A 187 4.89 15.28 9.84
CA LYS A 187 4.08 16.50 9.59
C LYS A 187 2.72 16.17 9.02
N PHE A 188 2.65 15.25 8.07
CA PHE A 188 1.38 14.77 7.52
C PHE A 188 0.52 14.12 8.60
N GLN A 189 1.09 13.22 9.42
CA GLN A 189 0.38 12.53 10.49
C GLN A 189 -0.19 13.52 11.51
N ASP A 190 0.61 14.50 11.94
CA ASP A 190 0.16 15.55 12.85
C ASP A 190 -1.01 16.35 12.27
N MET A 191 -0.93 16.73 11.01
CA MET A 191 -2.01 17.45 10.32
C MET A 191 -3.27 16.60 10.20
N ALA A 192 -3.13 15.32 9.89
CA ALA A 192 -4.24 14.36 9.84
C ALA A 192 -4.92 14.25 11.23
N ARG A 193 -4.15 14.08 12.30
CA ARG A 193 -4.67 14.02 13.68
C ARG A 193 -5.34 15.33 14.08
N CYS A 194 -4.75 16.50 13.79
CA CYS A 194 -5.38 17.81 14.03
C CYS A 194 -6.71 17.99 13.27
N ALA A 195 -6.85 17.36 12.09
CA ALA A 195 -8.11 17.36 11.33
C ALA A 195 -9.15 16.36 11.88
N GLY A 196 -8.82 15.59 12.91
CA GLY A 196 -9.71 14.56 13.49
C GLY A 196 -9.76 13.28 12.67
N ILE A 197 -8.64 12.89 12.05
CA ILE A 197 -8.47 11.59 11.38
C ILE A 197 -7.75 10.68 12.39
N ASP A 198 -8.52 9.85 13.12
CA ASP A 198 -8.01 9.03 14.22
C ASP A 198 -7.79 7.55 13.84
N VAL A 199 -8.14 7.17 12.60
CA VAL A 199 -7.92 5.81 12.10
C VAL A 199 -6.41 5.51 11.98
N PRO A 200 -5.99 4.24 12.11
CA PRO A 200 -4.59 3.86 11.96
C PRO A 200 -4.01 4.25 10.60
N ILE A 201 -2.74 4.67 10.59
CA ILE A 201 -2.01 5.03 9.37
C ILE A 201 -0.74 4.18 9.28
N ALA A 202 -0.66 3.30 8.28
CA ALA A 202 0.56 2.56 7.98
C ALA A 202 1.47 3.39 7.06
N ALA A 203 2.74 3.49 7.44
CA ALA A 203 3.78 4.14 6.65
C ALA A 203 4.20 3.25 5.47
N GLY A 204 4.00 3.71 4.24
CA GLY A 204 4.38 3.00 3.02
C GLY A 204 5.87 3.16 2.72
N ILE A 205 6.64 2.08 2.83
CA ILE A 205 8.09 2.08 2.64
C ILE A 205 8.47 1.33 1.36
N MET A 206 9.21 2.00 0.49
CA MET A 206 9.72 1.45 -0.76
C MET A 206 11.25 1.24 -0.66
N PRO A 207 11.73 0.00 -0.50
CA PRO A 207 13.15 -0.29 -0.61
C PRO A 207 13.62 -0.07 -2.06
N VAL A 208 14.59 0.79 -2.23
CA VAL A 208 15.10 1.11 -3.56
C VAL A 208 16.30 0.23 -3.90
N THR A 209 16.13 -0.62 -4.89
CA THR A 209 17.16 -1.58 -5.31
C THR A 209 17.73 -1.30 -6.69
N ASN A 210 17.22 -0.25 -7.38
CA ASN A 210 17.66 0.07 -8.73
C ASN A 210 17.30 1.54 -9.07
N THR A 211 18.24 2.25 -9.72
CA THR A 211 18.11 3.69 -10.05
C THR A 211 16.97 4.02 -11.00
N LYS A 212 16.69 3.17 -11.98
CA LYS A 212 15.58 3.38 -12.92
C LYS A 212 14.22 3.34 -12.21
N GLN A 213 14.12 2.50 -11.18
CA GLN A 213 12.92 2.40 -10.35
C GLN A 213 12.67 3.70 -9.60
N ILE A 214 13.70 4.32 -9.00
CA ILE A 214 13.58 5.59 -8.27
C ILE A 214 13.04 6.69 -9.18
N GLN A 215 13.70 6.90 -10.32
CA GLN A 215 13.31 7.97 -11.25
C GLN A 215 11.86 7.84 -11.69
N ARG A 216 11.43 6.61 -11.96
CA ARG A 216 10.04 6.33 -12.31
C ARG A 216 9.09 6.62 -11.15
N MET A 217 9.41 6.14 -9.92
CA MET A 217 8.54 6.31 -8.75
C MET A 217 8.40 7.79 -8.36
N VAL A 218 9.50 8.53 -8.32
CA VAL A 218 9.48 9.97 -8.04
C VAL A 218 8.59 10.72 -9.03
N SER A 219 8.73 10.43 -10.34
CA SER A 219 7.91 11.09 -11.35
C SER A 219 6.43 10.70 -11.30
N MET A 220 6.09 9.49 -10.84
CA MET A 220 4.70 9.01 -10.76
C MET A 220 4.00 9.37 -9.45
N CYS A 221 4.76 9.40 -8.34
CA CYS A 221 4.18 9.60 -7.01
C CYS A 221 4.41 11.00 -6.45
N GLY A 222 5.23 11.82 -7.11
CA GLY A 222 5.58 13.16 -6.63
C GLY A 222 6.51 13.17 -5.41
N ALA A 223 7.09 12.02 -5.03
CA ALA A 223 7.92 11.89 -3.83
C ALA A 223 9.23 12.65 -3.97
N SER A 224 9.60 13.42 -2.95
CA SER A 224 10.88 14.14 -2.88
C SER A 224 12.03 13.19 -2.53
N LEU A 225 13.23 13.49 -3.04
CA LEU A 225 14.43 12.72 -2.72
C LEU A 225 15.33 13.49 -1.78
N PRO A 226 15.55 13.03 -0.54
CA PRO A 226 16.52 13.64 0.37
C PRO A 226 17.94 13.63 -0.22
N ALA A 227 18.71 14.70 0.06
CA ALA A 227 20.05 14.87 -0.51
C ALA A 227 21.02 13.74 -0.11
N ASN A 228 20.89 13.20 1.11
CA ASN A 228 21.68 12.06 1.57
C ASN A 228 21.34 10.79 0.78
N PHE A 229 20.06 10.52 0.56
CA PHE A 229 19.59 9.37 -0.23
C PHE A 229 20.05 9.48 -1.68
N SER A 230 19.89 10.64 -2.31
CA SER A 230 20.36 10.90 -3.69
C SER A 230 21.85 10.64 -3.84
N ARG A 231 22.70 11.06 -2.87
CA ARG A 231 24.14 10.79 -2.87
C ARG A 231 24.48 9.30 -2.78
N ILE A 232 23.75 8.55 -1.94
CA ILE A 232 23.92 7.10 -1.80
C ILE A 232 23.61 6.43 -3.15
N MET A 233 22.48 6.77 -3.74
CA MET A 233 22.06 6.18 -5.01
C MET A 233 23.03 6.48 -6.14
N GLN A 234 23.51 7.72 -6.24
CA GLN A 234 24.50 8.14 -7.24
C GLN A 234 25.84 7.43 -7.04
N LYS A 235 26.29 7.28 -5.78
CA LYS A 235 27.56 6.61 -5.47
C LYS A 235 27.60 5.16 -5.98
N TYR A 236 26.48 4.45 -5.89
CA TYR A 236 26.40 3.02 -6.21
C TYR A 236 25.67 2.71 -7.51
N GLU A 237 25.35 3.71 -8.34
CA GLU A 237 24.51 3.53 -9.56
C GLU A 237 25.06 2.47 -10.53
N ASN A 238 26.37 2.30 -10.60
CA ASN A 238 27.06 1.35 -11.49
C ASN A 238 27.41 0.01 -10.80
N ASN A 239 26.97 -0.19 -9.54
CA ASN A 239 27.15 -1.44 -8.81
C ASN A 239 25.79 -1.92 -8.26
N PRO A 240 25.08 -2.78 -8.99
CA PRO A 240 23.71 -3.20 -8.62
C PRO A 240 23.61 -3.88 -7.25
N GLU A 241 24.64 -4.61 -6.83
CA GLU A 241 24.66 -5.28 -5.53
C GLU A 241 24.80 -4.25 -4.39
N ALA A 242 25.79 -3.36 -4.49
CA ALA A 242 25.99 -2.30 -3.51
C ALA A 242 24.80 -1.34 -3.46
N LEU A 243 24.17 -1.03 -4.60
CA LEU A 243 22.98 -0.20 -4.67
C LEU A 243 21.79 -0.85 -3.94
N ARG A 244 21.54 -2.14 -4.19
CA ARG A 244 20.53 -2.92 -3.50
C ARG A 244 20.74 -2.90 -1.98
N ASP A 245 21.95 -3.19 -1.54
CA ASP A 245 22.26 -3.30 -0.11
C ASP A 245 22.20 -1.92 0.57
N ALA A 246 22.61 -0.86 -0.10
CA ALA A 246 22.47 0.51 0.39
C ALA A 246 20.99 0.93 0.46
N GLY A 247 20.16 0.53 -0.50
CA GLY A 247 18.72 0.79 -0.48
C GLY A 247 18.00 0.04 0.63
N ILE A 248 18.39 -1.21 0.91
CA ILE A 248 17.88 -2.00 2.06
C ILE A 248 18.27 -1.30 3.37
N ALA A 249 19.53 -0.89 3.53
CA ALA A 249 20.02 -0.21 4.73
C ALA A 249 19.27 1.10 4.97
N TYR A 250 18.97 1.88 3.92
CA TYR A 250 18.19 3.11 4.02
C TYR A 250 16.75 2.83 4.47
N ALA A 251 16.08 1.83 3.88
CA ALA A 251 14.73 1.44 4.28
C ALA A 251 14.67 0.94 5.74
N ILE A 252 15.66 0.17 6.19
CA ILE A 252 15.77 -0.27 7.59
C ILE A 252 15.89 0.95 8.52
N GLN A 253 16.75 1.91 8.20
CA GLN A 253 16.90 3.13 9.00
C GLN A 253 15.60 3.92 9.08
N GLN A 254 14.88 4.10 7.96
CA GLN A 254 13.55 4.72 7.95
C GLN A 254 12.57 4.01 8.88
N ILE A 255 12.48 2.69 8.76
CA ILE A 255 11.54 1.87 9.53
C ILE A 255 11.86 1.95 11.03
N VAL A 256 13.12 1.83 11.42
CA VAL A 256 13.55 1.92 12.84
C VAL A 256 13.13 3.26 13.45
N ASP A 257 13.34 4.35 12.73
CA ASP A 257 12.96 5.70 13.17
C ASP A 257 11.43 5.85 13.27
N LEU A 258 10.68 5.35 12.28
CA LEU A 258 9.21 5.35 12.28
C LEU A 258 8.63 4.55 13.45
N ILE A 259 9.16 3.36 13.75
CA ILE A 259 8.73 2.54 14.88
C ILE A 259 9.03 3.25 16.20
N ALA A 260 10.22 3.83 16.35
CA ALA A 260 10.60 4.61 17.52
C ALA A 260 9.71 5.84 17.74
N HIS A 261 9.13 6.39 16.66
CA HIS A 261 8.17 7.50 16.70
C HIS A 261 6.72 7.05 16.98
N GLY A 262 6.46 5.75 17.06
CA GLY A 262 5.15 5.19 17.40
C GLY A 262 4.17 5.13 16.24
N VAL A 263 4.65 4.83 15.01
CA VAL A 263 3.77 4.62 13.85
C VAL A 263 2.84 3.42 14.06
N ASP A 264 1.58 3.52 13.62
CA ASP A 264 0.60 2.43 13.76
C ASP A 264 0.99 1.16 12.97
N GLY A 265 1.67 1.32 11.84
CA GLY A 265 2.09 0.20 11.00
C GLY A 265 3.14 0.59 9.95
N ILE A 266 3.87 -0.42 9.50
CA ILE A 266 4.79 -0.37 8.35
C ILE A 266 4.19 -1.19 7.22
N HIS A 267 4.01 -0.57 6.06
CA HIS A 267 3.56 -1.22 4.84
C HIS A 267 4.70 -1.27 3.83
N LEU A 268 5.29 -2.46 3.64
CA LEU A 268 6.47 -2.64 2.80
C LEU A 268 6.07 -2.97 1.36
N TYR A 269 6.40 -2.12 0.41
CA TYR A 269 6.28 -2.35 -1.02
C TYR A 269 7.36 -3.34 -1.47
N THR A 270 7.06 -4.64 -1.42
CA THR A 270 8.07 -5.70 -1.61
C THR A 270 8.57 -5.84 -3.05
N MET A 271 7.86 -5.27 -4.01
CA MET A 271 8.11 -5.48 -5.45
C MET A 271 8.20 -6.97 -5.83
N ASN A 272 7.42 -7.83 -5.15
CA ASN A 272 7.46 -9.29 -5.26
C ASN A 272 8.88 -9.88 -5.04
N ASN A 273 9.69 -9.24 -4.20
CA ASN A 273 11.07 -9.64 -3.93
C ASN A 273 11.24 -10.12 -2.48
N PRO A 274 11.14 -11.44 -2.21
CA PRO A 274 11.25 -11.98 -0.86
C PRO A 274 12.64 -11.76 -0.21
N TYR A 275 13.70 -11.69 -1.01
CA TYR A 275 15.05 -11.44 -0.49
C TYR A 275 15.14 -10.06 0.21
N VAL A 276 14.63 -9.02 -0.46
CA VAL A 276 14.64 -7.65 0.09
C VAL A 276 13.75 -7.57 1.33
N ALA A 277 12.52 -8.10 1.25
CA ALA A 277 11.60 -8.14 2.37
C ALA A 277 12.20 -8.90 3.56
N GLY A 278 12.83 -10.06 3.31
CA GLY A 278 13.45 -10.88 4.34
C GLY A 278 14.59 -10.17 5.07
N LYS A 279 15.48 -9.48 4.33
CA LYS A 279 16.57 -8.70 4.94
C LYS A 279 16.06 -7.58 5.85
N ILE A 280 14.99 -6.91 5.43
CA ILE A 280 14.37 -5.86 6.24
C ILE A 280 13.70 -6.47 7.46
N THR A 281 12.86 -7.48 7.29
CA THR A 281 12.13 -8.13 8.40
C THR A 281 13.08 -8.73 9.43
N GLU A 282 14.18 -9.37 8.99
CA GLU A 282 15.22 -9.90 9.88
C GLU A 282 15.82 -8.78 10.75
N ALA A 283 16.08 -7.60 10.17
CA ALA A 283 16.70 -6.48 10.88
C ALA A 283 15.77 -5.80 11.88
N ILE A 284 14.45 -5.78 11.63
CA ILE A 284 13.48 -5.06 12.48
C ILE A 284 12.64 -5.99 13.37
N GLY A 285 12.76 -7.32 13.26
CA GLY A 285 11.87 -8.29 13.88
C GLY A 285 11.76 -8.18 15.40
N SER A 286 12.78 -7.68 16.10
CA SER A 286 12.75 -7.44 17.55
C SER A 286 12.08 -6.11 17.93
N LEU A 287 11.69 -5.28 16.97
CA LEU A 287 11.08 -3.96 17.19
C LEU A 287 9.56 -3.96 16.94
N LEU A 288 9.02 -5.08 16.39
CA LEU A 288 7.62 -5.23 16.00
C LEU A 288 6.73 -5.74 17.11
#